data_667493e0d11fc12879d7b007a7831252
#
_entry.id   667493e0d11fc12879d7b007a7831252
#
_cell.length_a   1.000
_cell.length_b   1.000
_cell.length_c   1.000
_cell.angle_alpha   90.00
_cell.angle_beta   90.00
_cell.angle_gamma   90.00
#
_symmetry.space_group_name_H-M   'P 1'
#
loop_
_entity.id
_entity.type
_entity.pdbx_description
1 polymer ?
#
loop_
_entity_poly.entity_id
_entity_poly.type
_entity_poly.pdbx_seq_one_letter_code
_entity_poly.pdbx_strand_id
1 'polypeptide(L)'
;MNTIFNSIKYKQHYLKEFKYLTAKELAEKFNSQVGIRYFNFAIQGFMNALSDEIERRELDYREIGDEMSISYANKIKILDGRITLKD
;
A
#
# COMPACT_ATOMS: atom_id res chain seq x y z
N MET A 1 9.78 22.17 10.36
CA MET A 1 8.52 21.45 10.16
C MET A 1 8.64 20.02 10.61
N ASN A 2 7.60 19.51 11.22
CA ASN A 2 7.59 18.17 11.78
C ASN A 2 7.53 17.11 10.68
N THR A 3 8.46 16.14 10.69
CA THR A 3 8.54 15.09 9.68
C THR A 3 7.32 14.15 9.74
N ILE A 4 6.79 13.89 10.94
CA ILE A 4 5.59 13.07 11.14
C ILE A 4 4.39 13.75 10.47
N PHE A 5 4.28 15.06 10.60
CA PHE A 5 3.22 15.84 9.98
C PHE A 5 3.26 15.69 8.45
N ASN A 6 4.44 15.74 7.85
CA ASN A 6 4.59 15.58 6.40
C ASN A 6 4.14 14.19 5.94
N SER A 7 4.52 13.15 6.67
CA SER A 7 4.11 11.78 6.38
C SER A 7 2.58 11.63 6.46
N ILE A 8 1.95 12.21 7.49
CA ILE A 8 0.50 12.17 7.66
C ILE A 8 -0.20 12.90 6.51
N LYS A 9 0.32 14.04 6.09
CA LYS A 9 -0.26 14.81 4.98
C LYS A 9 -0.26 14.00 3.68
N TYR A 10 0.84 13.34 3.36
CA TYR A 10 0.92 12.48 2.18
C TYR A 10 -0.03 11.29 2.30
N LYS A 11 -0.09 10.67 3.46
CA LYS A 11 -1.01 9.55 3.70
C LYS A 11 -2.45 9.97 3.44
N GLN A 12 -2.89 11.12 3.96
CA GLN A 12 -4.25 11.60 3.77
C GLN A 12 -4.56 11.85 2.30
N HIS A 13 -3.61 12.40 1.56
CA HIS A 13 -3.74 12.64 0.12
C HIS A 13 -3.98 11.32 -0.62
N TYR A 14 -3.15 10.31 -0.36
CA TYR A 14 -3.25 9.03 -1.06
C TYR A 14 -4.47 8.22 -0.64
N LEU A 15 -4.91 8.33 0.61
CA LEU A 15 -6.13 7.65 1.05
C LEU A 15 -7.34 8.10 0.23
N LYS A 16 -7.44 9.38 -0.06
CA LYS A 16 -8.53 9.91 -0.89
C LYS A 16 -8.49 9.33 -2.30
N GLU A 17 -7.30 9.20 -2.86
CA GLU A 17 -7.10 8.63 -4.19
C GLU A 17 -7.41 7.13 -4.21
N PHE A 18 -6.84 6.37 -3.27
CA PHE A 18 -6.93 4.91 -3.28
C PHE A 18 -8.33 4.39 -3.02
N LYS A 19 -9.14 5.15 -2.32
CA LYS A 19 -10.52 4.78 -1.98
C LYS A 19 -11.35 4.41 -3.21
N TYR A 20 -11.09 5.05 -4.34
CA TYR A 20 -11.87 4.90 -5.57
C TYR A 20 -11.25 3.97 -6.60
N LEU A 21 -10.10 3.38 -6.30
CA LEU A 21 -9.42 2.49 -7.24
C LEU A 21 -10.07 1.10 -7.26
N THR A 22 -10.04 0.47 -8.45
CA THR A 22 -10.39 -0.95 -8.56
C THR A 22 -9.31 -1.78 -7.86
N ALA A 23 -9.61 -3.05 -7.61
CA ALA A 23 -8.62 -3.97 -7.03
C ALA A 23 -7.36 -4.05 -7.92
N LYS A 24 -7.56 -4.12 -9.24
CA LYS A 24 -6.45 -4.14 -10.18
C LYS A 24 -5.60 -2.89 -10.10
N GLU A 25 -6.23 -1.73 -10.06
CA GLU A 25 -5.53 -0.45 -9.95
C GLU A 25 -4.77 -0.34 -8.62
N LEU A 26 -5.37 -0.82 -7.53
CA LEU A 26 -4.70 -0.83 -6.24
C LEU A 26 -3.45 -1.71 -6.27
N ALA A 27 -3.55 -2.89 -6.88
CA ALA A 27 -2.39 -3.77 -7.05
C ALA A 27 -1.29 -3.09 -7.88
N GLU A 28 -1.66 -2.35 -8.92
CA GLU A 28 -0.69 -1.60 -9.72
C GLU A 28 0.03 -0.54 -8.90
N LYS A 29 -0.69 0.15 -8.01
CA LYS A 29 -0.09 1.13 -7.09
C LYS A 29 0.90 0.45 -6.15
N PHE A 30 0.52 -0.69 -5.58
CA PHE A 30 1.41 -1.47 -4.74
C PHE A 30 2.68 -1.85 -5.52
N ASN A 31 2.50 -2.39 -6.72
CA ASN A 31 3.62 -2.89 -7.53
C ASN A 31 4.58 -1.79 -7.95
N SER A 32 4.12 -0.55 -8.02
CA SER A 32 4.99 0.59 -8.34
C SER A 32 6.04 0.83 -7.26
N GLN A 33 5.82 0.31 -6.04
CA GLN A 33 6.75 0.47 -4.92
C GLN A 33 7.69 -0.71 -4.73
N VAL A 34 7.47 -1.79 -5.47
CA VAL A 34 8.33 -2.98 -5.36
C VAL A 34 9.71 -2.64 -5.90
N GLY A 35 10.73 -2.94 -5.09
CA GLY A 35 12.12 -2.69 -5.47
C GLY A 35 12.63 -1.27 -5.20
N ILE A 36 11.79 -0.39 -4.69
CA ILE A 36 12.21 0.96 -4.30
C ILE A 36 13.12 0.84 -3.07
N ARG A 37 14.31 1.43 -3.14
CA ARG A 37 15.32 1.30 -2.10
C ARG A 37 15.58 2.58 -1.32
N TYR A 38 14.99 3.68 -1.72
CA TYR A 38 15.17 4.92 -0.99
C TYR A 38 13.89 5.29 -0.26
N PHE A 39 14.04 6.13 0.76
CA PHE A 39 12.96 6.55 1.63
C PHE A 39 12.76 8.06 1.53
N ASN A 40 11.50 8.48 1.54
CA ASN A 40 11.13 9.86 1.83
C ASN A 40 9.71 9.86 2.42
N PHE A 41 9.25 11.03 2.87
CA PHE A 41 7.96 11.10 3.55
C PHE A 41 6.78 10.86 2.60
N ALA A 42 6.95 11.18 1.33
CA ALA A 42 5.91 10.88 0.34
C ALA A 42 5.74 9.37 0.17
N ILE A 43 6.83 8.62 0.08
CA ILE A 43 6.80 7.15 -0.01
C ILE A 43 6.22 6.55 1.27
N GLN A 44 6.63 7.06 2.42
CA GLN A 44 6.09 6.59 3.70
C GLN A 44 4.57 6.79 3.76
N GLY A 45 4.08 7.96 3.38
CA GLY A 45 2.65 8.25 3.35
C GLY A 45 1.91 7.36 2.35
N PHE A 46 2.51 7.12 1.17
CA PHE A 46 1.95 6.25 0.15
C PHE A 46 1.80 4.81 0.67
N MET A 47 2.84 4.26 1.27
CA MET A 47 2.81 2.89 1.83
C MET A 47 1.83 2.76 2.98
N ASN A 48 1.76 3.76 3.86
CA ASN A 48 0.81 3.77 4.96
C ASN A 48 -0.63 3.82 4.44
N ALA A 49 -0.88 4.59 3.39
CA ALA A 49 -2.20 4.67 2.76
C ALA A 49 -2.59 3.34 2.11
N LEU A 50 -1.64 2.65 1.46
CA LEU A 50 -1.89 1.33 0.89
C LEU A 50 -2.28 0.33 1.97
N SER A 51 -1.55 0.30 3.08
CA SER A 51 -1.85 -0.59 4.20
C SER A 51 -3.25 -0.33 4.76
N ASP A 52 -3.59 0.93 4.96
CA ASP A 52 -4.91 1.30 5.46
C ASP A 52 -6.02 0.92 4.48
N GLU A 53 -5.79 1.08 3.18
CA GLU A 53 -6.80 0.73 2.18
C GLU A 53 -6.99 -0.78 2.09
N ILE A 54 -5.92 -1.56 2.21
CA ILE A 54 -5.98 -3.01 2.28
C ILE A 54 -6.82 -3.45 3.48
N GLU A 55 -6.58 -2.84 4.64
CA GLU A 55 -7.36 -3.12 5.86
C GLU A 55 -8.82 -2.72 5.69
N ARG A 56 -9.09 -1.54 5.15
CA ARG A 56 -10.45 -1.05 4.95
C ARG A 56 -11.26 -1.98 4.05
N ARG A 57 -10.62 -2.57 3.04
CA ARG A 57 -11.27 -3.49 2.11
C ARG A 57 -11.34 -4.92 2.65
N GLU A 58 -10.76 -5.17 3.82
CA GLU A 58 -10.71 -6.49 4.44
C GLU A 58 -10.09 -7.55 3.52
N LEU A 59 -9.04 -7.15 2.78
CA LEU A 59 -8.32 -8.07 1.90
C LEU A 59 -7.48 -9.05 2.72
N ASP A 60 -7.43 -10.30 2.26
CA ASP A 60 -6.55 -11.30 2.87
C ASP A 60 -5.13 -11.05 2.35
N TYR A 61 -4.21 -10.65 3.24
CA TYR A 61 -2.84 -10.28 2.88
C TYR A 61 -1.78 -11.19 3.50
N ARG A 62 -2.17 -12.40 3.92
CA ARG A 62 -1.25 -13.31 4.62
C ARG A 62 -0.03 -13.70 3.81
N GLU A 63 -0.10 -13.66 2.48
CA GLU A 63 1.05 -14.02 1.64
C GLU A 63 2.13 -12.95 1.61
N ILE A 64 1.82 -11.72 2.02
CA ILE A 64 2.79 -10.60 1.95
C ILE A 64 3.09 -9.98 3.31
N GLY A 65 2.48 -10.47 4.37
CA GLY A 65 2.76 -9.90 5.69
C GLY A 65 1.77 -10.29 6.75
N ASP A 66 1.78 -9.49 7.81
CA ASP A 66 0.88 -9.65 8.94
C ASP A 66 0.40 -8.27 9.41
N GLU A 67 -0.28 -8.22 10.57
CA GLU A 67 -0.82 -6.99 11.12
C GLU A 67 0.24 -5.92 11.37
N MET A 68 1.48 -6.32 11.58
CA MET A 68 2.57 -5.42 11.94
C MET A 68 3.30 -4.87 10.72
N SER A 69 3.37 -5.64 9.65
CA SER A 69 4.21 -5.26 8.52
C SER A 69 3.81 -5.96 7.24
N ILE A 70 3.77 -5.19 6.16
CA ILE A 70 3.52 -5.70 4.80
C ILE A 70 4.83 -5.58 4.02
N SER A 71 5.19 -6.68 3.34
CA SER A 71 6.40 -6.72 2.52
C SER A 71 6.15 -6.18 1.12
N TYR A 72 7.06 -5.34 0.64
CA TYR A 72 7.06 -4.82 -0.73
C TYR A 72 8.18 -5.46 -1.56
N ALA A 73 8.56 -6.68 -1.22
CA ALA A 73 9.64 -7.39 -1.90
C ALA A 73 9.23 -7.93 -3.28
N ASN A 74 7.96 -8.26 -3.45
CA ASN A 74 7.48 -8.92 -4.67
C ASN A 74 6.20 -8.27 -5.17
N LYS A 75 6.00 -8.30 -6.49
CA LYS A 75 4.76 -7.81 -7.10
C LYS A 75 3.60 -8.72 -6.72
N ILE A 76 2.43 -8.15 -6.69
CA ILE A 76 1.20 -8.82 -6.26
C ILE A 76 0.10 -8.69 -7.30
N LYS A 77 -0.93 -9.52 -7.12
CA LYS A 77 -2.22 -9.36 -7.77
C LYS A 77 -3.29 -9.48 -6.69
N ILE A 78 -4.45 -8.89 -6.94
CA ILE A 78 -5.59 -8.96 -6.03
C ILE A 78 -6.73 -9.65 -6.77
N LEU A 79 -7.22 -10.76 -6.22
CA LEU A 79 -8.27 -11.55 -6.84
C LEU A 79 -9.15 -12.15 -5.74
N ASP A 80 -10.47 -11.96 -5.88
CA ASP A 80 -11.47 -12.51 -4.97
C ASP A 80 -11.19 -12.17 -3.50
N GLY A 81 -10.83 -10.91 -3.24
CA GLY A 81 -10.58 -10.43 -1.88
C GLY A 81 -9.27 -10.89 -1.27
N ARG A 82 -8.37 -11.44 -2.07
CA ARG A 82 -7.09 -11.95 -1.59
C ARG A 82 -5.93 -11.33 -2.36
N ILE A 83 -4.88 -10.97 -1.63
CA ILE A 83 -3.62 -10.53 -2.20
C ILE A 83 -2.71 -11.75 -2.33
N THR A 84 -2.23 -12.01 -3.54
CA THR A 84 -1.32 -13.12 -3.81
C THR A 84 -0.11 -12.61 -4.57
N LEU A 85 0.98 -13.38 -4.50
CA LEU A 85 2.18 -13.04 -5.26
C LEU A 85 1.91 -13.20 -6.75
N LYS A 86 2.42 -12.25 -7.53
CA LYS A 86 2.30 -12.29 -8.98
C LYS A 86 3.39 -13.20 -9.55
N ASP A 87 2.98 -14.08 -10.41
CA ASP A 87 3.90 -15.01 -11.06
C ASP A 87 4.85 -14.32 -12.04
#